data_a56f00a4ef875de7b2befc4f2ec8b80a
#
_entry.id   a56f00a4ef875de7b2befc4f2ec8b80a
#
_cell.length_a   1.000
_cell.length_b   1.000
_cell.length_c   1.000
_cell.angle_alpha   90.00
_cell.angle_beta   90.00
_cell.angle_gamma   90.00
#
_symmetry.space_group_name_H-M   'P 1'
#
loop_
_entity.id
_entity.type
_entity.pdbx_description
1 polymer ?
#
loop_
_entity_poly.entity_id
_entity_poly.type
_entity_poly.pdbx_seq_one_letter_code
_entity_poly.pdbx_strand_id
1 'polypeptide(L)'
;VPDSPWRDFGESMQEYDCGGERSILRGRVTDADGSPIAGAELDVWQNAATMFYAVQQPDVQPATNLRGRYRTDADGRFEIRSVRPTDYPIPADGPVGRLLRDTGRHEWRAAHIHVKASADGFVPLTTHVFDSESRFLDSDTVFGVKGSLVGEYVLDADGWRVCEFDFVLAKA
;
A
#
# COMPACT_ATOMS: atom_id res chain seq x y z
N VAL A 1 -4.16 -13.13 -10.78
CA VAL A 1 -4.38 -12.55 -9.45
C VAL A 1 -5.89 -12.41 -9.28
N PRO A 2 -6.50 -12.88 -8.18
CA PRO A 2 -7.93 -12.70 -7.95
C PRO A 2 -8.28 -11.22 -7.83
N ASP A 3 -9.53 -10.87 -8.15
CA ASP A 3 -10.04 -9.53 -7.91
C ASP A 3 -10.01 -9.22 -6.39
N SER A 4 -9.62 -7.99 -6.05
CA SER A 4 -9.65 -7.55 -4.65
C SER A 4 -11.10 -7.50 -4.15
N PRO A 5 -11.41 -8.03 -2.95
CA PRO A 5 -12.76 -7.98 -2.39
C PRO A 5 -13.14 -6.54 -2.03
N TRP A 6 -14.44 -6.22 -2.14
CA TRP A 6 -15.00 -4.99 -1.58
C TRP A 6 -14.99 -5.09 -0.06
N ARG A 7 -14.67 -3.98 0.60
CA ARG A 7 -14.62 -3.84 2.05
C ARG A 7 -15.29 -2.56 2.48
N ASP A 8 -15.87 -2.58 3.65
CA ASP A 8 -16.47 -1.40 4.25
C ASP A 8 -15.42 -0.41 4.77
N PHE A 9 -15.84 0.83 5.02
CA PHE A 9 -14.99 1.86 5.63
C PHE A 9 -14.43 1.38 6.97
N GLY A 10 -13.11 1.39 7.12
CA GLY A 10 -12.41 0.91 8.32
C GLY A 10 -12.37 -0.61 8.48
N GLU A 11 -12.85 -1.40 7.51
CA GLU A 11 -12.69 -2.86 7.53
C GLU A 11 -11.24 -3.26 7.25
N SER A 12 -10.80 -4.37 7.86
CA SER A 12 -9.43 -4.87 7.70
C SER A 12 -9.22 -5.60 6.39
N MET A 13 -8.07 -5.36 5.75
CA MET A 13 -7.59 -6.20 4.63
C MET A 13 -7.01 -7.54 5.09
N GLN A 14 -6.71 -7.69 6.38
CA GLN A 14 -6.10 -8.91 6.91
C GLN A 14 -7.17 -10.00 7.09
N GLU A 15 -7.08 -11.07 6.31
CA GLU A 15 -7.92 -12.26 6.39
C GLU A 15 -7.23 -13.43 7.08
N TYR A 16 -5.92 -13.35 7.23
CA TYR A 16 -5.07 -14.36 7.84
C TYR A 16 -4.08 -13.68 8.78
N ASP A 17 -3.93 -14.20 9.98
CA ASP A 17 -2.95 -13.66 10.94
C ASP A 17 -1.53 -13.96 10.45
N CYS A 18 -0.91 -12.96 9.85
CA CYS A 18 0.45 -13.00 9.35
C CYS A 18 1.45 -12.30 10.28
N GLY A 19 1.02 -11.98 11.51
CA GLY A 19 1.79 -11.17 12.46
C GLY A 19 1.88 -9.70 12.02
N GLY A 20 2.81 -8.96 12.63
CA GLY A 20 3.05 -7.56 12.34
C GLY A 20 2.31 -6.59 13.27
N GLU A 21 2.72 -5.33 13.24
CA GLU A 21 2.04 -4.25 13.98
C GLU A 21 0.72 -3.89 13.28
N ARG A 22 -0.36 -3.73 14.03
CA ARG A 22 -1.64 -3.26 13.50
C ARG A 22 -1.49 -1.85 12.93
N SER A 23 -2.01 -1.60 11.74
CA SER A 23 -1.91 -0.29 11.11
C SER A 23 -3.22 0.19 10.50
N ILE A 24 -3.32 1.51 10.41
CA ILE A 24 -4.41 2.22 9.73
C ILE A 24 -3.77 3.15 8.69
N LEU A 25 -4.17 3.02 7.44
CA LEU A 25 -3.95 4.03 6.42
C LEU A 25 -5.26 4.78 6.23
N ARG A 26 -5.27 6.11 6.45
CA ARG A 26 -6.46 6.93 6.27
C ARG A 26 -6.10 8.30 5.69
N GLY A 27 -7.09 8.97 5.15
CA GLY A 27 -6.92 10.30 4.56
C GLY A 27 -8.11 10.64 3.67
N ARG A 28 -7.84 11.45 2.63
CA ARG A 28 -8.86 11.89 1.67
C ARG A 28 -8.41 11.67 0.24
N VAL A 29 -9.39 11.51 -0.64
CA VAL A 29 -9.20 11.63 -2.08
C VAL A 29 -9.84 12.95 -2.51
N THR A 30 -9.04 13.80 -3.14
CA THR A 30 -9.48 15.13 -3.60
C THR A 30 -9.11 15.34 -5.06
N ASP A 31 -9.69 16.36 -5.69
CA ASP A 31 -9.19 16.92 -6.94
C ASP A 31 -8.04 17.91 -6.70
N ALA A 32 -7.47 18.45 -7.77
CA ALA A 32 -6.37 19.41 -7.69
C ALA A 32 -6.74 20.75 -7.02
N ASP A 33 -8.03 21.05 -6.92
CA ASP A 33 -8.57 22.25 -6.26
C ASP A 33 -8.84 21.99 -4.76
N GLY A 34 -8.58 20.76 -4.27
CA GLY A 34 -8.82 20.34 -2.90
C GLY A 34 -10.28 19.94 -2.62
N SER A 35 -11.14 19.85 -3.65
CA SER A 35 -12.52 19.41 -3.47
C SER A 35 -12.55 17.89 -3.23
N PRO A 36 -13.33 17.39 -2.25
CA PRO A 36 -13.41 15.97 -1.96
C PRO A 36 -14.07 15.19 -3.11
N ILE A 37 -13.57 13.99 -3.37
CA ILE A 37 -14.15 13.07 -4.36
C ILE A 37 -14.86 11.95 -3.60
N ALA A 38 -16.20 12.04 -3.53
CA ALA A 38 -17.06 11.03 -2.93
C ALA A 38 -17.14 9.80 -3.83
N GLY A 39 -17.15 8.59 -3.24
CA GLY A 39 -17.29 7.34 -3.96
C GLY A 39 -16.07 6.95 -4.80
N ALA A 40 -14.93 7.65 -4.66
CA ALA A 40 -13.69 7.23 -5.31
C ALA A 40 -13.30 5.81 -4.86
N GLU A 41 -12.92 4.98 -5.81
CA GLU A 41 -12.47 3.61 -5.56
C GLU A 41 -10.98 3.59 -5.27
N LEU A 42 -10.61 2.91 -4.18
CA LEU A 42 -9.25 2.61 -3.80
C LEU A 42 -9.05 1.09 -3.85
N ASP A 43 -8.28 0.57 -4.82
CA ASP A 43 -7.80 -0.82 -4.84
C ASP A 43 -6.42 -0.85 -4.18
N VAL A 44 -6.31 -1.56 -3.05
CA VAL A 44 -5.17 -1.50 -2.15
C VAL A 44 -4.61 -2.89 -1.91
N TRP A 45 -3.28 -3.03 -1.91
CA TRP A 45 -2.62 -4.30 -1.60
C TRP A 45 -1.21 -4.09 -1.05
N GLN A 46 -0.74 -5.04 -0.27
CA GLN A 46 0.60 -5.06 0.30
C GLN A 46 1.11 -6.48 0.55
N ASN A 47 2.37 -6.60 0.90
CA ASN A 47 2.95 -7.84 1.44
C ASN A 47 2.56 -8.02 2.92
N ALA A 48 2.61 -9.26 3.37
CA ALA A 48 2.45 -9.64 4.77
C ALA A 48 3.71 -9.30 5.60
N ALA A 49 3.60 -9.32 6.92
CA ALA A 49 4.76 -9.20 7.83
C ALA A 49 5.81 -10.29 7.60
N THR A 50 5.42 -11.40 6.96
CA THR A 50 6.33 -12.47 6.50
C THR A 50 7.12 -12.12 5.23
N MET A 51 6.99 -10.90 4.72
CA MET A 51 7.62 -10.37 3.49
C MET A 51 7.09 -10.97 2.18
N PHE A 52 6.01 -11.74 2.20
CA PHE A 52 5.39 -12.34 1.02
C PHE A 52 4.03 -11.73 0.72
N TYR A 53 3.71 -11.61 -0.56
CA TYR A 53 2.34 -11.38 -1.03
C TYR A 53 1.54 -12.67 -0.97
N ALA A 54 0.23 -12.57 -0.78
CA ALA A 54 -0.66 -13.74 -0.72
C ALA A 54 -0.50 -14.68 -1.93
N VAL A 55 -0.34 -14.12 -3.12
CA VAL A 55 -0.13 -14.89 -4.36
C VAL A 55 1.17 -15.70 -4.41
N GLN A 56 2.12 -15.40 -3.55
CA GLN A 56 3.38 -16.15 -3.43
C GLN A 56 3.29 -17.31 -2.41
N GLN A 57 2.21 -17.36 -1.63
CA GLN A 57 2.00 -18.35 -0.58
C GLN A 57 0.57 -18.95 -0.63
N PRO A 58 0.14 -19.55 -1.76
CA PRO A 58 -1.24 -19.99 -1.95
C PRO A 58 -1.68 -21.08 -0.96
N ASP A 59 -0.73 -21.86 -0.41
CA ASP A 59 -1.00 -22.93 0.55
C ASP A 59 -0.95 -22.45 2.02
N VAL A 60 -0.60 -21.17 2.27
CA VAL A 60 -0.40 -20.61 3.62
C VAL A 60 -1.46 -19.58 3.95
N GLN A 61 -1.81 -18.72 3.00
CA GLN A 61 -2.72 -17.61 3.24
C GLN A 61 -3.73 -17.47 2.09
N PRO A 62 -4.96 -16.96 2.37
CA PRO A 62 -5.96 -16.70 1.34
C PRO A 62 -5.40 -15.78 0.24
N ALA A 63 -5.75 -16.05 -1.01
CA ALA A 63 -5.24 -15.28 -2.15
C ALA A 63 -5.61 -13.79 -2.12
N THR A 64 -6.63 -13.43 -1.33
CA THR A 64 -7.12 -12.06 -1.11
C THR A 64 -6.61 -11.42 0.17
N ASN A 65 -5.79 -12.13 0.96
CA ASN A 65 -5.21 -11.57 2.18
C ASN A 65 -4.38 -10.32 1.86
N LEU A 66 -4.56 -9.29 2.66
CA LEU A 66 -3.94 -7.97 2.51
C LEU A 66 -4.22 -7.31 1.15
N ARG A 67 -5.45 -7.52 0.65
CA ARG A 67 -6.02 -6.87 -0.52
C ARG A 67 -7.44 -6.39 -0.21
N GLY A 68 -7.83 -5.25 -0.78
CA GLY A 68 -9.18 -4.75 -0.61
C GLY A 68 -9.49 -3.60 -1.55
N ARG A 69 -10.78 -3.47 -1.91
CA ARG A 69 -11.32 -2.29 -2.58
C ARG A 69 -12.21 -1.54 -1.59
N TYR A 70 -12.01 -0.25 -1.52
CA TYR A 70 -12.73 0.66 -0.63
C TYR A 70 -13.35 1.79 -1.43
N ARG A 71 -14.35 2.43 -0.86
CA ARG A 71 -14.91 3.67 -1.41
C ARG A 71 -14.79 4.78 -0.40
N THR A 72 -14.48 5.97 -0.90
CA THR A 72 -14.50 7.17 -0.07
C THR A 72 -15.94 7.53 0.30
N ASP A 73 -16.09 8.13 1.49
CA ASP A 73 -17.34 8.69 1.97
C ASP A 73 -17.74 10.01 1.24
N ALA A 74 -18.81 10.67 1.70
CA ALA A 74 -19.29 11.92 1.12
C ALA A 74 -18.27 13.08 1.22
N ASP A 75 -17.35 13.01 2.18
CA ASP A 75 -16.29 13.99 2.40
C ASP A 75 -14.95 13.57 1.75
N GLY A 76 -14.98 12.56 0.88
CA GLY A 76 -13.80 12.01 0.22
C GLY A 76 -12.88 11.21 1.14
N ARG A 77 -13.29 10.90 2.37
CA ARG A 77 -12.46 10.20 3.36
C ARG A 77 -12.43 8.70 3.12
N PHE A 78 -11.31 8.09 3.48
CA PHE A 78 -11.15 6.62 3.56
C PHE A 78 -10.42 6.23 4.84
N GLU A 79 -10.68 5.02 5.31
CA GLU A 79 -9.92 4.36 6.38
C GLU A 79 -9.77 2.87 6.02
N ILE A 80 -8.54 2.38 6.09
CA ILE A 80 -8.15 1.02 5.73
C ILE A 80 -7.34 0.44 6.88
N ARG A 81 -7.81 -0.63 7.49
CA ARG A 81 -7.08 -1.34 8.53
C ARG A 81 -6.28 -2.48 7.93
N SER A 82 -5.06 -2.65 8.44
CA SER A 82 -4.11 -3.64 7.94
C SER A 82 -3.05 -3.96 8.99
N VAL A 83 -1.97 -4.60 8.55
CA VAL A 83 -0.69 -4.64 9.26
C VAL A 83 0.25 -3.59 8.65
N ARG A 84 1.19 -3.08 9.45
CA ARG A 84 2.23 -2.17 8.96
C ARG A 84 3.02 -2.86 7.84
N PRO A 85 3.26 -2.20 6.69
CA PRO A 85 4.04 -2.79 5.62
C PRO A 85 5.47 -3.05 6.08
N THR A 86 6.13 -4.03 5.47
CA THR A 86 7.52 -4.38 5.78
C THR A 86 8.40 -4.30 4.54
N ASP A 87 9.68 -4.04 4.75
CA ASP A 87 10.68 -4.20 3.69
C ASP A 87 10.66 -5.66 3.19
N TYR A 88 10.85 -5.87 1.89
CA TYR A 88 10.88 -7.21 1.34
C TYR A 88 11.83 -7.32 0.14
N PRO A 89 12.47 -8.51 -0.06
CA PRO A 89 13.28 -8.74 -1.24
C PRO A 89 12.41 -9.12 -2.43
N ILE A 90 12.72 -8.60 -3.62
CA ILE A 90 12.16 -9.15 -4.86
C ILE A 90 12.86 -10.48 -5.19
N PRO A 91 12.22 -11.39 -5.95
CA PRO A 91 12.85 -12.64 -6.38
C PRO A 91 14.17 -12.36 -7.14
N ALA A 92 15.27 -12.91 -6.65
CA ALA A 92 16.61 -12.66 -7.17
C ALA A 92 17.30 -13.91 -7.76
N ASP A 93 16.56 -14.99 -7.95
CA ASP A 93 17.03 -16.27 -8.52
C ASP A 93 17.10 -16.27 -10.06
N GLY A 94 16.45 -15.30 -10.70
CA GLY A 94 16.36 -15.15 -12.15
C GLY A 94 17.29 -14.07 -12.76
N PRO A 95 17.00 -13.63 -14.01
CA PRO A 95 17.76 -12.60 -14.73
C PRO A 95 17.88 -11.29 -13.98
N VAL A 96 16.81 -10.85 -13.28
CA VAL A 96 16.79 -9.62 -12.49
C VAL A 96 17.83 -9.68 -11.37
N GLY A 97 17.90 -10.81 -10.65
CA GLY A 97 18.90 -10.98 -9.60
C GLY A 97 20.34 -10.97 -10.13
N ARG A 98 20.58 -11.51 -11.33
CA ARG A 98 21.92 -11.37 -11.98
C ARG A 98 22.24 -9.91 -12.25
N LEU A 99 21.30 -9.17 -12.85
CA LEU A 99 21.49 -7.74 -13.15
C LEU A 99 21.77 -6.93 -11.88
N LEU A 100 21.07 -7.19 -10.79
CA LEU A 100 21.31 -6.52 -9.49
C LEU A 100 22.72 -6.79 -8.98
N ARG A 101 23.16 -8.06 -8.99
CA ARG A 101 24.54 -8.43 -8.58
C ARG A 101 25.60 -7.78 -9.47
N ASP A 102 25.42 -7.82 -10.78
CA ASP A 102 26.36 -7.26 -11.76
C ASP A 102 26.48 -5.73 -11.62
N THR A 103 25.44 -5.08 -11.12
CA THR A 103 25.43 -3.61 -10.87
C THR A 103 25.72 -3.25 -9.41
N GLY A 104 26.08 -4.22 -8.56
CA GLY A 104 26.39 -3.99 -7.14
C GLY A 104 25.18 -3.55 -6.30
N ARG A 105 23.96 -3.94 -6.71
CA ARG A 105 22.70 -3.55 -6.05
C ARG A 105 22.09 -4.73 -5.29
N HIS A 106 21.39 -4.41 -4.20
CA HIS A 106 20.62 -5.39 -3.44
C HIS A 106 19.20 -5.59 -4.03
N GLU A 107 18.51 -6.62 -3.58
CA GLU A 107 17.14 -6.98 -4.01
C GLU A 107 16.01 -6.34 -3.17
N TRP A 108 16.33 -5.57 -2.15
CA TRP A 108 15.35 -5.08 -1.19
C TRP A 108 14.52 -3.91 -1.70
N ARG A 109 13.24 -3.95 -1.41
CA ARG A 109 12.28 -2.86 -1.57
C ARG A 109 11.98 -2.22 -0.23
N ALA A 110 11.82 -0.89 -0.25
CA ALA A 110 11.30 -0.15 0.88
C ALA A 110 9.86 -0.61 1.23
N ALA A 111 9.53 -0.68 2.52
CA ALA A 111 8.21 -1.02 3.03
C ALA A 111 7.13 -0.10 2.44
N HIS A 112 6.07 -0.65 1.84
CA HIS A 112 5.04 0.15 1.20
C HIS A 112 3.69 -0.56 1.04
N ILE A 113 2.67 0.26 0.89
CA ILE A 113 1.33 -0.13 0.46
C ILE A 113 1.15 0.34 -0.98
N HIS A 114 0.62 -0.51 -1.85
CA HIS A 114 0.19 -0.15 -3.19
C HIS A 114 -1.22 0.40 -3.16
N VAL A 115 -1.48 1.45 -3.93
CA VAL A 115 -2.80 2.05 -4.07
C VAL A 115 -3.07 2.37 -5.53
N LYS A 116 -4.23 1.96 -6.02
CA LYS A 116 -4.81 2.46 -7.26
C LYS A 116 -6.08 3.21 -6.91
N ALA A 117 -6.07 4.53 -7.07
CA ALA A 117 -7.23 5.39 -6.86
C ALA A 117 -7.87 5.75 -8.19
N SER A 118 -9.21 5.67 -8.28
CA SER A 118 -9.97 6.01 -9.49
C SER A 118 -11.35 6.57 -9.15
N ALA A 119 -11.86 7.46 -10.01
CA ALA A 119 -13.21 7.99 -9.94
C ALA A 119 -13.67 8.41 -11.35
N ASP A 120 -14.99 8.45 -11.58
CA ASP A 120 -15.55 8.87 -12.86
C ASP A 120 -15.17 10.33 -13.15
N GLY A 121 -14.67 10.60 -14.38
CA GLY A 121 -14.20 11.91 -14.79
C GLY A 121 -12.78 12.28 -14.33
N PHE A 122 -12.05 11.35 -13.73
CA PHE A 122 -10.67 11.55 -13.27
C PHE A 122 -9.70 10.55 -13.92
N VAL A 123 -8.46 10.97 -14.04
CA VAL A 123 -7.36 10.10 -14.48
C VAL A 123 -7.00 9.16 -13.34
N PRO A 124 -7.04 7.82 -13.53
CA PRO A 124 -6.66 6.87 -12.49
C PRO A 124 -5.20 7.07 -12.05
N LEU A 125 -4.99 7.07 -10.73
CA LEU A 125 -3.66 7.16 -10.10
C LEU A 125 -3.25 5.77 -9.60
N THR A 126 -2.08 5.27 -10.05
CA THR A 126 -1.44 4.11 -9.44
C THR A 126 -0.17 4.57 -8.74
N THR A 127 -0.08 4.32 -7.44
CA THR A 127 0.99 4.85 -6.61
C THR A 127 1.35 3.90 -5.45
N HIS A 128 2.23 4.37 -4.57
CA HIS A 128 2.64 3.71 -3.32
C HIS A 128 2.53 4.71 -2.16
N VAL A 129 2.38 4.18 -0.95
CA VAL A 129 2.66 4.90 0.30
C VAL A 129 3.80 4.14 0.99
N PHE A 130 4.97 4.76 1.05
CA PHE A 130 6.16 4.19 1.68
C PHE A 130 6.20 4.51 3.16
N ASP A 131 6.67 3.57 3.97
CA ASP A 131 6.87 3.79 5.40
C ASP A 131 8.15 4.60 5.64
N SER A 132 8.04 5.71 6.38
CA SER A 132 9.16 6.60 6.70
C SER A 132 10.29 5.92 7.50
N GLU A 133 10.01 4.81 8.20
CA GLU A 133 11.00 4.05 8.96
C GLU A 133 11.61 2.88 8.15
N SER A 134 11.27 2.75 6.85
CA SER A 134 11.90 1.74 6.00
C SER A 134 13.40 1.98 5.84
N ARG A 135 14.18 0.92 5.95
CA ARG A 135 15.65 0.97 5.83
C ARG A 135 16.14 1.22 4.41
N PHE A 136 15.26 1.06 3.41
CA PHE A 136 15.62 1.08 1.99
C PHE A 136 15.04 2.27 1.22
N LEU A 137 14.62 3.34 1.92
CA LEU A 137 14.06 4.54 1.25
C LEU A 137 15.02 5.14 0.24
N ASP A 138 16.31 5.23 0.58
CA ASP A 138 17.34 5.83 -0.29
C ASP A 138 17.94 4.84 -1.31
N SER A 139 17.60 3.55 -1.19
CA SER A 139 18.22 2.50 -2.00
C SER A 139 17.24 1.50 -2.61
N ASP A 140 15.94 1.81 -2.61
CA ASP A 140 14.89 0.93 -3.18
C ASP A 140 15.30 0.38 -4.55
N THR A 141 15.27 -0.95 -4.66
CA THR A 141 15.85 -1.62 -5.83
C THR A 141 15.16 -1.28 -7.15
N VAL A 142 13.92 -0.78 -7.13
CA VAL A 142 13.19 -0.35 -8.33
C VAL A 142 13.08 1.17 -8.45
N PHE A 143 13.77 1.94 -7.60
CA PHE A 143 13.76 3.41 -7.61
C PHE A 143 12.35 4.01 -7.46
N GLY A 144 11.48 3.33 -6.72
CA GLY A 144 10.06 3.72 -6.59
C GLY A 144 9.83 4.85 -5.60
N VAL A 145 10.76 5.10 -4.68
CA VAL A 145 10.60 6.08 -3.61
C VAL A 145 10.71 7.50 -4.14
N LYS A 146 9.73 8.32 -3.78
CA LYS A 146 9.74 9.78 -3.93
C LYS A 146 9.35 10.38 -2.58
N GLY A 147 9.94 11.50 -2.19
CA GLY A 147 9.65 12.13 -0.90
C GLY A 147 8.16 12.40 -0.65
N SER A 148 7.41 12.76 -1.71
CA SER A 148 5.95 12.96 -1.64
C SER A 148 5.13 11.68 -1.44
N LEU A 149 5.73 10.51 -1.49
CA LEU A 149 5.09 9.20 -1.30
C LEU A 149 5.45 8.56 0.05
N VAL A 150 6.21 9.24 0.90
CA VAL A 150 6.62 8.75 2.21
C VAL A 150 5.61 9.20 3.25
N GLY A 151 4.99 8.23 3.94
CA GLY A 151 4.05 8.44 5.03
C GLY A 151 4.66 8.04 6.38
N GLU A 152 4.31 8.77 7.42
CA GLU A 152 4.75 8.49 8.78
C GLU A 152 3.71 7.64 9.52
N TYR A 153 4.14 6.52 10.10
CA TYR A 153 3.29 5.63 10.89
C TYR A 153 3.43 5.93 12.38
N VAL A 154 2.53 6.78 12.92
CA VAL A 154 2.54 7.20 14.32
C VAL A 154 1.75 6.22 15.19
N LEU A 155 2.32 5.80 16.33
CA LEU A 155 1.63 4.94 17.29
C LEU A 155 0.57 5.76 18.04
N ASP A 156 -0.68 5.35 17.95
CA ASP A 156 -1.79 5.97 18.70
C ASP A 156 -1.98 5.36 20.11
N ALA A 157 -2.92 5.92 20.87
CA ALA A 157 -3.21 5.47 22.24
C ALA A 157 -3.80 4.06 22.32
N ASP A 158 -4.39 3.56 21.23
CA ASP A 158 -5.03 2.25 21.14
C ASP A 158 -4.08 1.17 20.58
N GLY A 159 -2.82 1.54 20.32
CA GLY A 159 -1.77 0.65 19.84
C GLY A 159 -1.83 0.39 18.33
N TRP A 160 -2.43 1.29 17.54
CA TRP A 160 -2.39 1.26 16.09
C TRP A 160 -1.27 2.16 15.55
N ARG A 161 -0.61 1.70 14.50
CA ARG A 161 0.27 2.55 13.68
C ARG A 161 -0.57 3.27 12.64
N VAL A 162 -0.80 4.56 12.82
CA VAL A 162 -1.66 5.37 11.94
C VAL A 162 -0.82 6.17 10.97
N CYS A 163 -1.11 6.02 9.68
CA CYS A 163 -0.56 6.83 8.60
C CYS A 163 -1.67 7.68 7.99
N GLU A 164 -1.50 9.01 8.06
CA GLU A 164 -2.37 9.98 7.38
C GLU A 164 -1.78 10.25 6.00
N PHE A 165 -2.55 9.99 4.93
CA PHE A 165 -2.07 10.19 3.56
C PHE A 165 -3.21 10.53 2.61
N ASP A 166 -3.09 11.65 1.90
CA ASP A 166 -4.10 12.10 0.94
C ASP A 166 -3.71 11.76 -0.49
N PHE A 167 -4.71 11.48 -1.34
CA PHE A 167 -4.52 11.25 -2.77
C PHE A 167 -5.22 12.35 -3.56
N VAL A 168 -4.52 12.91 -4.55
CA VAL A 168 -5.05 13.94 -5.46
C VAL A 168 -5.20 13.35 -6.85
N LEU A 169 -6.42 13.39 -7.40
CA LEU A 169 -6.69 12.94 -8.76
C LEU A 169 -6.82 14.12 -9.72
N ALA A 170 -6.17 14.02 -10.88
CA ALA A 170 -6.34 14.97 -11.97
C ALA A 170 -7.65 14.70 -12.73
N LYS A 171 -8.36 15.74 -13.15
CA LYS A 171 -9.51 15.62 -14.05
C LYS A 171 -9.08 15.03 -15.40
N ALA A 172 -9.90 14.16 -15.99
CA ALA A 172 -9.65 13.52 -17.29
C ALA A 172 -9.79 14.50 -18.47
#